data_d158b7c900d5bb65fdaee87a4c92d0c6
#
_entry.id   d158b7c900d5bb65fdaee87a4c92d0c6
#
_cell.length_a   1.000
_cell.length_b   1.000
_cell.length_c   1.000
_cell.angle_alpha   90.00
_cell.angle_beta   90.00
_cell.angle_gamma   90.00
#
_symmetry.space_group_name_H-M   'P 1'
#
loop_
_entity.id
_entity.type
_entity.pdbx_description
1 polymer ?
#
loop_
_entity_poly.entity_id
_entity_poly.type
_entity_poly.pdbx_seq_one_letter_code
_entity_poly.pdbx_strand_id
1 'polypeptide(L)'
;MRGICEAIRPLETLDVEGLVRLWAHEALRLFQDRLVEEEERVWTNANIDSVAGKHFPNIDREKALGRPILFSNWLSKNYIPVARDELRDYTKARLKVFYEEELDVPLVLFNEVLDHVLRIDRIFRQPQGHLLLIGVSGAGKTTLSRFVAWMNGLTVFQIKVHNKYSAEDFDEDLRQVLRRSGCKDEKICFILDESNVMDSGFLERMNTLLANGEVPGLFEGDEHTTLMTQCKEGAQRQGLMLDTNEELYKWFTHQVMKNLHVVFTMNPSENGLKDRAATSPALFNRCVLNWFGDWSDSAFFQVSTFINTSIL
;
A
#
# COMPACT_ATOMS: atom_id res chain seq x y z
N MET A 1 16.19 1.41 -6.13
CA MET A 1 16.71 2.34 -7.15
C MET A 1 15.63 3.11 -7.91
N ARG A 2 14.56 2.47 -8.39
CA ARG A 2 13.48 3.16 -9.13
C ARG A 2 12.88 4.33 -8.35
N GLY A 3 12.53 4.14 -7.06
CA GLY A 3 11.98 5.20 -6.21
C GLY A 3 12.92 6.40 -6.02
N ILE A 4 14.23 6.16 -5.91
CA ILE A 4 15.23 7.23 -5.83
C ILE A 4 15.24 8.03 -7.14
N CYS A 5 15.27 7.36 -8.30
CA CYS A 5 15.26 8.04 -9.60
C CYS A 5 14.00 8.86 -9.85
N GLU A 6 12.83 8.36 -9.44
CA GLU A 6 11.56 9.06 -9.58
C GLU A 6 11.46 10.27 -8.64
N ALA A 7 12.02 10.18 -7.43
CA ALA A 7 12.04 11.27 -6.47
C ALA A 7 13.05 12.36 -6.84
N ILE A 8 14.17 12.02 -7.50
CA ILE A 8 15.20 12.98 -7.91
C ILE A 8 14.80 13.78 -9.16
N ARG A 9 14.06 13.19 -10.11
CA ARG A 9 13.70 13.83 -11.38
C ARG A 9 13.10 15.23 -11.27
N PRO A 10 12.18 15.54 -10.34
CA PRO A 10 11.60 16.87 -10.22
C PRO A 10 12.45 17.87 -9.43
N LEU A 11 13.60 17.47 -8.87
CA LEU A 11 14.45 18.31 -8.05
C LEU A 11 15.57 18.88 -8.93
N GLU A 12 15.51 20.18 -9.21
CA GLU A 12 16.53 20.88 -10.03
C GLU A 12 17.90 20.91 -9.34
N THR A 13 17.93 20.89 -8.00
CA THR A 13 19.17 20.84 -7.21
C THR A 13 18.97 19.96 -5.97
N LEU A 14 19.61 18.81 -5.93
CA LEU A 14 19.73 17.99 -4.73
C LEU A 14 21.16 18.09 -4.22
N ASP A 15 21.35 18.58 -2.99
CA ASP A 15 22.65 18.53 -2.34
C ASP A 15 23.03 17.09 -1.95
N VAL A 16 24.29 16.87 -1.61
CA VAL A 16 24.79 15.51 -1.28
C VAL A 16 24.08 14.96 -0.05
N GLU A 17 23.85 15.80 0.96
CA GLU A 17 23.12 15.43 2.18
C GLU A 17 21.68 15.03 1.87
N GLY A 18 20.98 15.76 1.02
CA GLY A 18 19.63 15.44 0.57
C GLY A 18 19.56 14.12 -0.19
N LEU A 19 20.54 13.84 -1.06
CA LEU A 19 20.66 12.57 -1.77
C LEU A 19 20.87 11.40 -0.81
N VAL A 20 21.79 11.54 0.14
CA VAL A 20 22.07 10.51 1.16
C VAL A 20 20.85 10.30 2.05
N ARG A 21 20.14 11.37 2.42
CA ARG A 21 18.90 11.29 3.21
C ARG A 21 17.81 10.52 2.48
N LEU A 22 17.60 10.79 1.18
CA LEU A 22 16.64 10.06 0.34
C LEU A 22 17.05 8.59 0.17
N TRP A 23 18.34 8.32 -0.05
CA TRP A 23 18.85 6.96 -0.12
C TRP A 23 18.63 6.20 1.20
N ALA A 24 18.92 6.82 2.34
CA ALA A 24 18.70 6.23 3.66
C ALA A 24 17.20 5.95 3.91
N HIS A 25 16.33 6.88 3.50
CA HIS A 25 14.88 6.66 3.55
C HIS A 25 14.46 5.41 2.77
N GLU A 26 14.88 5.29 1.51
CA GLU A 26 14.53 4.13 0.67
C GLU A 26 15.14 2.82 1.20
N ALA A 27 16.35 2.87 1.77
CA ALA A 27 16.98 1.73 2.40
C ALA A 27 16.20 1.26 3.64
N LEU A 28 15.75 2.19 4.48
CA LEU A 28 14.87 1.88 5.63
C LEU A 28 13.56 1.22 5.19
N ARG A 29 12.91 1.75 4.13
CA ARG A 29 11.67 1.16 3.58
C ARG A 29 11.88 -0.27 3.08
N LEU A 30 13.05 -0.54 2.48
CA LEU A 30 13.34 -1.85 1.90
C LEU A 30 13.77 -2.89 2.95
N PHE A 31 14.61 -2.50 3.89
CA PHE A 31 15.26 -3.44 4.82
C PHE A 31 14.63 -3.46 6.20
N GLN A 32 14.17 -2.32 6.73
CA GLN A 32 13.70 -2.20 8.10
C GLN A 32 12.20 -2.43 8.28
N ASP A 33 11.35 -1.99 7.33
CA ASP A 33 9.89 -2.00 7.52
C ASP A 33 9.29 -3.39 7.73
N ARG A 34 9.99 -4.45 7.33
CA ARG A 34 9.60 -5.84 7.52
C ARG A 34 10.10 -6.48 8.82
N LEU A 35 10.98 -5.79 9.54
CA LEU A 35 11.56 -6.31 10.78
C LEU A 35 10.61 -6.08 11.96
N VAL A 36 10.52 -7.09 12.81
CA VAL A 36 9.64 -7.07 13.99
C VAL A 36 10.43 -6.71 15.24
N GLU A 37 11.63 -7.31 15.41
CA GLU A 37 12.44 -7.14 16.60
C GLU A 37 13.17 -5.79 16.60
N GLU A 38 13.17 -5.12 17.76
CA GLU A 38 13.82 -3.81 17.90
C GLU A 38 15.33 -3.89 17.71
N GLU A 39 15.96 -4.96 18.16
CA GLU A 39 17.40 -5.21 17.99
C GLU A 39 17.80 -5.24 16.51
N GLU A 40 16.99 -5.89 15.67
CA GLU A 40 17.20 -5.96 14.22
C GLU A 40 17.04 -4.58 13.57
N ARG A 41 16.07 -3.78 14.03
CA ARG A 41 15.86 -2.41 13.56
C ARG A 41 17.03 -1.51 13.92
N VAL A 42 17.54 -1.60 15.16
CA VAL A 42 18.72 -0.84 15.61
C VAL A 42 19.95 -1.26 14.82
N TRP A 43 20.16 -2.55 14.63
CA TRP A 43 21.24 -3.07 13.79
C TRP A 43 21.17 -2.57 12.35
N THR A 44 19.98 -2.57 11.75
CA THR A 44 19.76 -2.08 10.39
C THR A 44 20.06 -0.58 10.28
N ASN A 45 19.62 0.25 11.24
CA ASN A 45 19.94 1.66 11.30
C ASN A 45 21.45 1.90 11.34
N ALA A 46 22.17 1.20 12.23
CA ALA A 46 23.60 1.31 12.36
C ALA A 46 24.37 0.94 11.08
N ASN A 47 23.90 -0.09 10.38
CA ASN A 47 24.49 -0.50 9.09
C ASN A 47 24.24 0.52 7.98
N ILE A 48 23.04 1.08 7.87
CA ILE A 48 22.72 2.13 6.90
C ILE A 48 23.65 3.35 7.15
N ASP A 49 23.78 3.78 8.41
CA ASP A 49 24.63 4.90 8.78
C ASP A 49 26.13 4.63 8.51
N SER A 50 26.58 3.40 8.77
CA SER A 50 27.95 2.96 8.48
C SER A 50 28.24 2.97 6.98
N VAL A 51 27.34 2.44 6.15
CA VAL A 51 27.49 2.45 4.69
C VAL A 51 27.51 3.88 4.15
N ALA A 52 26.60 4.74 4.62
CA ALA A 52 26.59 6.15 4.25
C ALA A 52 27.94 6.84 4.60
N GLY A 53 28.43 6.66 5.84
CA GLY A 53 29.70 7.23 6.29
C GLY A 53 30.93 6.72 5.53
N LYS A 54 30.89 5.46 5.07
CA LYS A 54 31.97 4.88 4.26
C LYS A 54 32.04 5.48 2.86
N HIS A 55 30.90 5.71 2.22
CA HIS A 55 30.83 6.18 0.83
C HIS A 55 30.78 7.70 0.73
N PHE A 56 30.34 8.39 1.79
CA PHE A 56 30.23 9.84 1.88
C PHE A 56 30.89 10.37 3.18
N PRO A 57 32.21 10.30 3.31
CA PRO A 57 32.90 10.59 4.58
C PRO A 57 32.79 12.06 5.02
N ASN A 58 32.52 12.98 4.10
CA ASN A 58 32.56 14.44 4.35
C ASN A 58 31.17 15.08 4.50
N ILE A 59 30.08 14.25 4.63
CA ILE A 59 28.74 14.78 4.78
C ILE A 59 28.46 15.23 6.22
N ASP A 60 27.54 16.19 6.35
CA ASP A 60 26.91 16.48 7.63
C ASP A 60 25.97 15.33 7.99
N ARG A 61 26.39 14.49 8.95
CA ARG A 61 25.65 13.29 9.35
C ARG A 61 24.31 13.61 10.01
N GLU A 62 24.23 14.69 10.76
CA GLU A 62 22.98 15.08 11.42
C GLU A 62 21.94 15.50 10.38
N LYS A 63 22.34 16.31 9.41
CA LYS A 63 21.47 16.73 8.30
C LYS A 63 21.05 15.54 7.42
N ALA A 64 21.98 14.67 7.06
CA ALA A 64 21.74 13.56 6.13
C ALA A 64 21.04 12.35 6.78
N LEU A 65 21.40 12.00 8.01
CA LEU A 65 20.99 10.74 8.66
C LEU A 65 20.21 10.95 9.96
N GLY A 66 20.01 12.21 10.41
CA GLY A 66 19.23 12.51 11.61
C GLY A 66 17.81 11.94 11.54
N ARG A 67 17.40 11.21 12.57
CA ARG A 67 16.08 10.56 12.68
C ARG A 67 15.05 11.51 13.32
N PRO A 68 13.76 11.42 12.94
CA PRO A 68 13.18 10.52 11.94
C PRO A 68 13.46 10.98 10.50
N ILE A 69 13.60 10.01 9.57
CA ILE A 69 13.72 10.30 8.14
C ILE A 69 12.35 10.07 7.49
N LEU A 70 11.62 11.15 7.27
CA LEU A 70 10.28 11.13 6.71
C LEU A 70 10.25 11.88 5.39
N PHE A 71 9.57 11.29 4.39
CA PHE A 71 9.35 11.89 3.08
C PHE A 71 7.88 11.80 2.72
N SER A 72 7.36 12.85 2.12
CA SER A 72 5.98 12.91 1.62
C SER A 72 5.85 13.93 0.49
N ASN A 73 4.82 13.78 -0.34
CA ASN A 73 4.38 14.81 -1.27
C ASN A 73 3.03 15.44 -0.84
N TRP A 74 2.57 15.17 0.37
CA TRP A 74 1.29 15.71 0.86
C TRP A 74 1.35 17.21 1.15
N LEU A 75 2.51 17.70 1.60
CA LEU A 75 2.76 19.11 1.86
C LEU A 75 3.27 19.88 0.63
N SER A 76 3.66 19.16 -0.43
CA SER A 76 4.23 19.69 -1.65
C SER A 76 3.88 18.79 -2.83
N LYS A 77 4.03 19.28 -4.07
CA LYS A 77 3.89 18.44 -5.28
C LYS A 77 5.05 17.44 -5.44
N ASN A 78 6.18 17.73 -4.81
CA ASN A 78 7.40 16.93 -4.88
C ASN A 78 7.52 16.03 -3.64
N TYR A 79 8.19 14.88 -3.81
CA TYR A 79 8.50 13.97 -2.72
C TYR A 79 9.72 14.50 -1.96
N ILE A 80 9.48 15.21 -0.87
CA ILE A 80 10.48 15.96 -0.10
C ILE A 80 10.53 15.50 1.36
N PRO A 81 11.64 15.77 2.08
CA PRO A 81 11.68 15.60 3.52
C PRO A 81 10.60 16.45 4.21
N VAL A 82 9.95 15.88 5.22
CA VAL A 82 8.88 16.55 5.96
C VAL A 82 9.13 16.47 7.46
N ALA A 83 8.72 17.52 8.19
CA ALA A 83 8.71 17.53 9.64
C ALA A 83 7.48 16.75 10.16
N ARG A 84 7.68 16.00 11.25
CA ARG A 84 6.62 15.16 11.83
C ARG A 84 5.40 15.96 12.30
N ASP A 85 5.63 17.11 12.89
CA ASP A 85 4.54 17.94 13.42
C ASP A 85 3.69 18.57 12.30
N GLU A 86 4.33 19.09 11.25
CA GLU A 86 3.64 19.60 10.07
C GLU A 86 2.81 18.51 9.38
N LEU A 87 3.38 17.32 9.24
CA LEU A 87 2.67 16.16 8.69
C LEU A 87 1.48 15.77 9.56
N ARG A 88 1.65 15.77 10.89
CA ARG A 88 0.57 15.45 11.83
C ARG A 88 -0.60 16.43 11.71
N ASP A 89 -0.32 17.72 11.69
CA ASP A 89 -1.35 18.75 11.58
C ASP A 89 -2.09 18.65 10.24
N TYR A 90 -1.37 18.46 9.15
CA TYR A 90 -1.96 18.22 7.84
C TYR A 90 -2.85 16.98 7.85
N THR A 91 -2.35 15.87 8.38
CA THR A 91 -3.09 14.60 8.43
C THR A 91 -4.35 14.71 9.29
N LYS A 92 -4.29 15.42 10.43
CA LYS A 92 -5.48 15.71 11.26
C LYS A 92 -6.55 16.47 10.48
N ALA A 93 -6.15 17.52 9.76
CA ALA A 93 -7.07 18.31 8.96
C ALA A 93 -7.73 17.44 7.86
N ARG A 94 -6.96 16.58 7.19
CA ARG A 94 -7.48 15.69 6.16
C ARG A 94 -8.37 14.58 6.70
N LEU A 95 -8.04 14.02 7.87
CA LEU A 95 -8.90 13.03 8.56
C LEU A 95 -10.28 13.61 8.91
N LYS A 96 -10.34 14.86 9.33
CA LYS A 96 -11.63 15.50 9.60
C LYS A 96 -12.52 15.52 8.36
N VAL A 97 -11.98 15.87 7.19
CA VAL A 97 -12.71 15.85 5.93
C VAL A 97 -13.11 14.41 5.54
N PHE A 98 -12.20 13.45 5.70
CA PHE A 98 -12.47 12.05 5.41
C PHE A 98 -13.65 11.50 6.23
N TYR A 99 -13.74 11.83 7.52
CA TYR A 99 -14.86 11.39 8.36
C TYR A 99 -16.19 12.06 8.01
N GLU A 100 -16.15 13.27 7.49
CA GLU A 100 -17.37 13.94 6.99
C GLU A 100 -17.90 13.27 5.71
N GLU A 101 -17.01 12.73 4.87
CA GLU A 101 -17.36 12.08 3.60
C GLU A 101 -17.65 10.57 3.74
N GLU A 102 -16.84 9.84 4.50
CA GLU A 102 -16.83 8.37 4.51
C GLU A 102 -17.46 7.73 5.76
N LEU A 103 -17.81 8.51 6.80
CA LEU A 103 -18.43 8.01 8.04
C LEU A 103 -17.70 6.82 8.66
N ASP A 104 -16.38 6.84 8.68
CA ASP A 104 -15.53 5.75 9.20
C ASP A 104 -15.21 5.90 10.69
N VAL A 105 -14.60 4.88 11.27
CA VAL A 105 -14.20 4.87 12.69
C VAL A 105 -13.06 5.87 12.93
N PRO A 106 -13.18 6.76 13.93
CA PRO A 106 -12.14 7.73 14.24
C PRO A 106 -10.79 7.08 14.57
N LEU A 107 -9.73 7.56 13.93
CA LEU A 107 -8.35 7.16 14.18
C LEU A 107 -7.66 8.15 15.11
N VAL A 108 -6.93 7.65 16.10
CA VAL A 108 -6.05 8.47 16.92
C VAL A 108 -4.68 8.55 16.24
N LEU A 109 -4.21 9.77 15.95
CA LEU A 109 -2.94 10.01 15.28
C LEU A 109 -1.79 10.11 16.28
N PHE A 110 -1.15 9.01 16.55
CA PHE A 110 0.15 8.98 17.23
C PHE A 110 1.29 8.72 16.22
N ASN A 111 2.54 8.74 16.67
CA ASN A 111 3.69 8.72 15.77
C ASN A 111 3.75 7.48 14.88
N GLU A 112 3.46 6.33 15.44
CA GLU A 112 3.48 5.04 14.73
C GLU A 112 2.41 5.01 13.63
N VAL A 113 1.23 5.59 13.88
CA VAL A 113 0.17 5.70 12.85
C VAL A 113 0.63 6.58 11.69
N LEU A 114 1.29 7.71 11.97
CA LEU A 114 1.85 8.56 10.91
C LEU A 114 2.89 7.83 10.06
N ASP A 115 3.74 7.03 10.70
CA ASP A 115 4.73 6.22 9.99
C ASP A 115 4.04 5.19 9.08
N HIS A 116 2.99 4.52 9.55
CA HIS A 116 2.18 3.60 8.73
C HIS A 116 1.48 4.31 7.58
N VAL A 117 0.90 5.48 7.81
CA VAL A 117 0.30 6.33 6.77
C VAL A 117 1.28 6.58 5.62
N LEU A 118 2.50 7.00 5.94
CA LEU A 118 3.52 7.28 4.93
C LEU A 118 3.99 6.02 4.19
N ARG A 119 4.10 4.88 4.88
CA ARG A 119 4.45 3.60 4.27
C ARG A 119 3.39 3.13 3.28
N ILE A 120 2.11 3.21 3.66
CA ILE A 120 0.98 2.85 2.80
C ILE A 120 0.92 3.81 1.59
N ASP A 121 1.01 5.11 1.83
CA ASP A 121 0.99 6.13 0.78
C ASP A 121 2.07 5.90 -0.28
N ARG A 122 3.31 5.62 0.18
CA ARG A 122 4.43 5.32 -0.71
C ARG A 122 4.14 4.13 -1.64
N ILE A 123 3.47 3.09 -1.14
CA ILE A 123 3.15 1.90 -1.92
C ILE A 123 2.03 2.17 -2.92
N PHE A 124 1.00 2.91 -2.54
CA PHE A 124 -0.10 3.26 -3.47
C PHE A 124 0.33 4.14 -4.64
N ARG A 125 1.50 4.75 -4.58
CA ARG A 125 2.08 5.50 -5.70
C ARG A 125 2.89 4.66 -6.67
N GLN A 126 3.19 3.42 -6.31
CA GLN A 126 4.00 2.52 -7.13
C GLN A 126 3.09 1.65 -7.99
N PRO A 127 3.40 1.45 -9.30
CA PRO A 127 2.75 0.41 -10.07
C PRO A 127 2.94 -0.94 -9.39
N GLN A 128 1.90 -1.76 -9.38
CA GLN A 128 1.92 -3.05 -8.67
C GLN A 128 2.23 -2.91 -7.16
N GLY A 129 1.91 -1.77 -6.58
CA GLY A 129 2.06 -1.54 -5.15
C GLY A 129 0.97 -2.26 -4.36
N HIS A 130 1.31 -3.40 -3.77
CA HIS A 130 0.41 -4.20 -2.94
C HIS A 130 0.92 -4.26 -1.51
N LEU A 131 0.03 -4.39 -0.55
CA LEU A 131 0.32 -4.34 0.89
C LEU A 131 -0.14 -5.61 1.60
N LEU A 132 0.66 -6.04 2.55
CA LEU A 132 0.30 -7.02 3.57
C LEU A 132 0.45 -6.36 4.93
N LEU A 133 -0.68 -6.01 5.55
CA LEU A 133 -0.74 -5.36 6.86
C LEU A 133 -0.97 -6.41 7.95
N ILE A 134 0.00 -6.58 8.82
CA ILE A 134 -0.07 -7.57 9.91
C ILE A 134 -0.12 -6.84 11.24
N GLY A 135 -1.08 -7.19 12.08
CA GLY A 135 -1.25 -6.60 13.41
C GLY A 135 -2.52 -7.09 14.09
N VAL A 136 -2.64 -6.87 15.37
CA VAL A 136 -3.79 -7.30 16.17
C VAL A 136 -5.10 -6.71 15.66
N SER A 137 -6.21 -7.37 15.97
CA SER A 137 -7.54 -6.85 15.66
C SER A 137 -7.74 -5.49 16.35
N GLY A 138 -8.37 -4.54 15.64
CA GLY A 138 -8.55 -3.18 16.18
C GLY A 138 -7.34 -2.24 16.03
N ALA A 139 -6.20 -2.69 15.48
CA ALA A 139 -5.05 -1.81 15.23
C ALA A 139 -5.27 -0.74 14.14
N GLY A 140 -6.46 -0.65 13.57
CA GLY A 140 -6.81 0.37 12.57
C GLY A 140 -6.32 0.08 11.15
N LYS A 141 -5.83 -1.13 10.84
CA LYS A 141 -5.28 -1.52 9.53
C LYS A 141 -6.20 -1.15 8.36
N THR A 142 -7.46 -1.56 8.43
CA THR A 142 -8.46 -1.36 7.37
C THR A 142 -8.83 0.12 7.22
N THR A 143 -9.14 0.80 8.33
CA THR A 143 -9.48 2.23 8.34
C THR A 143 -8.34 3.08 7.82
N LEU A 144 -7.11 2.76 8.22
CA LEU A 144 -5.92 3.47 7.75
C LEU A 144 -5.70 3.29 6.25
N SER A 145 -5.92 2.07 5.74
CA SER A 145 -5.83 1.79 4.29
C SER A 145 -6.88 2.56 3.50
N ARG A 146 -8.12 2.64 4.01
CA ARG A 146 -9.21 3.42 3.40
C ARG A 146 -8.89 4.91 3.37
N PHE A 147 -8.41 5.45 4.48
CA PHE A 147 -8.01 6.85 4.56
C PHE A 147 -6.90 7.19 3.55
N VAL A 148 -5.84 6.39 3.50
CA VAL A 148 -4.73 6.65 2.56
C VAL A 148 -5.15 6.40 1.11
N ALA A 149 -6.05 5.45 0.84
CA ALA A 149 -6.65 5.25 -0.48
C ALA A 149 -7.44 6.50 -0.90
N TRP A 150 -8.29 7.02 -0.03
CA TRP A 150 -9.04 8.27 -0.25
C TRP A 150 -8.10 9.45 -0.53
N MET A 151 -7.02 9.61 0.25
CA MET A 151 -5.99 10.64 0.03
C MET A 151 -5.34 10.57 -1.34
N ASN A 152 -5.20 9.37 -1.91
CA ASN A 152 -4.62 9.14 -3.24
C ASN A 152 -5.65 9.07 -4.36
N GLY A 153 -6.93 9.32 -4.08
CA GLY A 153 -8.01 9.25 -5.07
C GLY A 153 -8.26 7.83 -5.59
N LEU A 154 -8.00 6.81 -4.78
CA LEU A 154 -8.32 5.42 -5.10
C LEU A 154 -9.74 5.10 -4.65
N THR A 155 -10.50 4.44 -5.49
CA THR A 155 -11.79 3.87 -5.08
C THR A 155 -11.56 2.63 -4.22
N VAL A 156 -12.14 2.60 -3.04
CA VAL A 156 -12.05 1.43 -2.17
C VAL A 156 -13.06 0.37 -2.61
N PHE A 157 -12.58 -0.84 -2.83
CA PHE A 157 -13.39 -2.03 -3.03
C PHE A 157 -13.12 -3.02 -1.91
N GLN A 158 -14.14 -3.43 -1.20
CA GLN A 158 -14.05 -4.41 -0.12
C GLN A 158 -15.15 -5.44 -0.28
N ILE A 159 -14.78 -6.73 -0.20
CA ILE A 159 -15.71 -7.82 -0.30
C ILE A 159 -16.65 -7.82 0.90
N LYS A 160 -17.93 -7.98 0.65
CA LYS A 160 -18.96 -8.17 1.68
C LYS A 160 -19.34 -9.64 1.76
N VAL A 161 -18.58 -10.39 2.53
CA VAL A 161 -18.86 -11.81 2.75
C VAL A 161 -20.13 -11.98 3.57
N HIS A 162 -21.02 -12.85 3.09
CA HIS A 162 -22.24 -13.27 3.76
C HIS A 162 -22.32 -14.81 3.79
N ASN A 163 -23.26 -15.38 4.56
CA ASN A 163 -23.33 -16.82 4.81
C ASN A 163 -23.46 -17.71 3.55
N LYS A 164 -23.79 -17.15 2.40
CA LYS A 164 -23.91 -17.86 1.11
C LYS A 164 -22.87 -17.43 0.09
N TYR A 165 -21.87 -16.66 0.50
CA TYR A 165 -20.81 -16.18 -0.40
C TYR A 165 -19.99 -17.36 -0.91
N SER A 166 -19.98 -17.57 -2.21
CA SER A 166 -19.37 -18.71 -2.89
C SER A 166 -18.10 -18.32 -3.65
N ALA A 167 -17.42 -19.31 -4.23
CA ALA A 167 -16.30 -19.07 -5.13
C ALA A 167 -16.73 -18.32 -6.41
N GLU A 168 -17.94 -18.57 -6.91
CA GLU A 168 -18.51 -17.87 -8.06
C GLU A 168 -18.77 -16.39 -7.75
N ASP A 169 -19.25 -16.06 -6.54
CA ASP A 169 -19.43 -14.68 -6.10
C ASP A 169 -18.09 -13.95 -6.03
N PHE A 170 -17.06 -14.64 -5.55
CA PHE A 170 -15.69 -14.09 -5.52
C PHE A 170 -15.15 -13.85 -6.93
N ASP A 171 -15.37 -14.78 -7.85
CA ASP A 171 -14.98 -14.62 -9.25
C ASP A 171 -15.70 -13.45 -9.91
N GLU A 172 -16.99 -13.22 -9.58
CA GLU A 172 -17.71 -12.06 -10.08
C GLU A 172 -17.19 -10.74 -9.51
N ASP A 173 -16.91 -10.69 -8.22
CA ASP A 173 -16.24 -9.54 -7.60
C ASP A 173 -14.88 -9.24 -8.26
N LEU A 174 -14.09 -10.27 -8.53
CA LEU A 174 -12.82 -10.13 -9.26
C LEU A 174 -13.02 -9.62 -10.69
N ARG A 175 -13.99 -10.16 -11.45
CA ARG A 175 -14.32 -9.65 -12.80
C ARG A 175 -14.67 -8.17 -12.76
N GLN A 176 -15.47 -7.76 -11.78
CA GLN A 176 -15.85 -6.36 -11.62
C GLN A 176 -14.65 -5.47 -11.35
N VAL A 177 -13.78 -5.84 -10.40
CA VAL A 177 -12.57 -5.08 -10.06
C VAL A 177 -11.62 -4.99 -11.25
N LEU A 178 -11.39 -6.12 -11.94
CA LEU A 178 -10.47 -6.17 -13.08
C LEU A 178 -10.98 -5.37 -14.29
N ARG A 179 -12.29 -5.40 -14.59
CA ARG A 179 -12.88 -4.55 -15.64
C ARG A 179 -12.77 -3.06 -15.31
N ARG A 180 -13.01 -2.68 -14.07
CA ARG A 180 -12.91 -1.28 -13.64
C ARG A 180 -11.47 -0.77 -13.73
N SER A 181 -10.51 -1.53 -13.19
CA SER A 181 -9.10 -1.14 -13.22
C SER A 181 -8.45 -1.27 -14.60
N GLY A 182 -8.77 -2.34 -15.34
CA GLY A 182 -8.16 -2.68 -16.62
C GLY A 182 -8.77 -1.97 -17.84
N CYS A 183 -10.12 -1.81 -17.88
CA CYS A 183 -10.79 -1.23 -19.04
C CYS A 183 -11.21 0.24 -18.85
N LYS A 184 -11.50 0.65 -17.61
CA LYS A 184 -12.01 2.00 -17.30
C LYS A 184 -10.95 2.96 -16.74
N ASP A 185 -9.70 2.51 -16.62
CA ASP A 185 -8.56 3.26 -16.04
C ASP A 185 -8.85 3.77 -14.60
N GLU A 186 -9.68 3.03 -13.86
CA GLU A 186 -10.04 3.39 -12.49
C GLU A 186 -8.98 2.86 -11.52
N LYS A 187 -8.47 3.74 -10.68
CA LYS A 187 -7.54 3.35 -9.62
C LYS A 187 -8.31 2.77 -8.45
N ILE A 188 -8.02 1.52 -8.09
CA ILE A 188 -8.75 0.77 -7.08
C ILE A 188 -7.82 0.30 -5.96
N CYS A 189 -8.25 0.50 -4.73
CA CYS A 189 -7.73 -0.14 -3.54
C CYS A 189 -8.65 -1.32 -3.16
N PHE A 190 -8.20 -2.54 -3.45
CA PHE A 190 -8.94 -3.76 -3.14
C PHE A 190 -8.50 -4.29 -1.78
N ILE A 191 -9.38 -4.20 -0.78
CA ILE A 191 -9.08 -4.60 0.60
C ILE A 191 -9.67 -5.99 0.86
N LEU A 192 -8.79 -6.90 1.26
CA LEU A 192 -9.10 -8.26 1.68
C LEU A 192 -8.71 -8.44 3.14
N ASP A 193 -9.70 -8.68 3.99
CA ASP A 193 -9.48 -9.05 5.38
C ASP A 193 -9.32 -10.57 5.51
N GLU A 194 -8.49 -11.03 6.43
CA GLU A 194 -8.30 -12.46 6.70
C GLU A 194 -9.61 -13.19 6.97
N SER A 195 -10.55 -12.53 7.65
CA SER A 195 -11.88 -13.07 7.95
C SER A 195 -12.75 -13.30 6.70
N ASN A 196 -12.41 -12.64 5.58
CA ASN A 196 -13.10 -12.75 4.30
C ASN A 196 -12.54 -13.86 3.40
N VAL A 197 -11.42 -14.48 3.78
CA VAL A 197 -10.82 -15.58 3.03
C VAL A 197 -11.42 -16.90 3.52
N MET A 198 -12.42 -17.39 2.81
CA MET A 198 -13.20 -18.56 3.24
C MET A 198 -12.55 -19.90 2.90
N ASP A 199 -11.80 -19.96 1.79
CA ASP A 199 -11.06 -21.17 1.39
C ASP A 199 -9.74 -20.87 0.67
N SER A 200 -8.97 -21.92 0.40
CA SER A 200 -7.67 -21.84 -0.29
C SER A 200 -7.79 -21.36 -1.73
N GLY A 201 -8.92 -21.57 -2.38
CA GLY A 201 -9.16 -21.15 -3.77
C GLY A 201 -9.16 -19.63 -3.94
N PHE A 202 -9.62 -18.89 -2.94
CA PHE A 202 -9.55 -17.42 -2.95
C PHE A 202 -8.09 -16.93 -2.93
N LEU A 203 -7.27 -17.55 -2.09
CA LEU A 203 -5.84 -17.21 -2.02
C LEU A 203 -5.09 -17.59 -3.29
N GLU A 204 -5.44 -18.70 -3.93
CA GLU A 204 -4.84 -19.13 -5.19
C GLU A 204 -5.13 -18.13 -6.32
N ARG A 205 -6.38 -17.67 -6.45
CA ARG A 205 -6.75 -16.62 -7.41
C ARG A 205 -6.00 -15.31 -7.15
N MET A 206 -5.92 -14.90 -5.88
CA MET A 206 -5.18 -13.71 -5.50
C MET A 206 -3.68 -13.86 -5.73
N ASN A 207 -3.11 -15.03 -5.48
CA ASN A 207 -1.71 -15.32 -5.73
C ASN A 207 -1.36 -15.15 -7.23
N THR A 208 -2.23 -15.63 -8.12
CA THR A 208 -2.07 -15.48 -9.57
C THR A 208 -2.24 -14.03 -10.01
N LEU A 209 -3.24 -13.34 -9.48
CA LEU A 209 -3.47 -11.92 -9.76
C LEU A 209 -2.27 -11.05 -9.36
N LEU A 210 -1.71 -11.26 -8.17
CA LEU A 210 -0.54 -10.53 -7.69
C LEU A 210 0.71 -10.81 -8.52
N ALA A 211 0.86 -12.04 -9.01
CA ALA A 211 2.01 -12.44 -9.80
C ALA A 211 1.98 -11.84 -11.22
N ASN A 212 0.83 -11.92 -11.89
CA ASN A 212 0.70 -11.72 -13.33
C ASN A 212 -0.23 -10.58 -13.74
N GLY A 213 -1.02 -10.03 -12.82
CA GLY A 213 -2.06 -9.04 -13.13
C GLY A 213 -3.32 -9.64 -13.79
N GLU A 214 -3.45 -10.95 -13.73
CA GLU A 214 -4.57 -11.71 -14.30
C GLU A 214 -4.94 -12.92 -13.45
N VAL A 215 -6.14 -13.46 -13.68
CA VAL A 215 -6.61 -14.72 -13.11
C VAL A 215 -7.03 -15.62 -14.28
N PRO A 216 -6.27 -16.70 -14.57
CA PRO A 216 -6.61 -17.64 -15.65
C PRO A 216 -8.00 -18.25 -15.47
N GLY A 217 -8.75 -18.38 -16.57
CA GLY A 217 -10.09 -18.94 -16.55
C GLY A 217 -11.19 -18.03 -15.99
N LEU A 218 -10.85 -16.80 -15.56
CA LEU A 218 -11.85 -15.88 -15.02
C LEU A 218 -12.77 -15.30 -16.09
N PHE A 219 -12.25 -15.05 -17.29
CA PHE A 219 -13.00 -14.55 -18.44
C PHE A 219 -13.00 -15.61 -19.55
N GLU A 220 -14.12 -16.28 -19.77
CA GLU A 220 -14.29 -17.31 -20.80
C GLU A 220 -15.52 -17.05 -21.66
N GLY A 221 -15.53 -17.59 -22.88
CA GLY A 221 -16.67 -17.48 -23.78
C GLY A 221 -17.11 -16.05 -24.07
N ASP A 222 -18.39 -15.74 -23.80
CA ASP A 222 -18.99 -14.43 -24.04
C ASP A 222 -18.38 -13.33 -23.13
N GLU A 223 -17.95 -13.71 -21.93
CA GLU A 223 -17.25 -12.82 -21.00
C GLU A 223 -15.92 -12.31 -21.57
N HIS A 224 -15.16 -13.20 -22.20
CA HIS A 224 -13.91 -12.84 -22.86
C HIS A 224 -14.17 -11.92 -24.06
N THR A 225 -15.18 -12.20 -24.87
CA THR A 225 -15.55 -11.35 -26.02
C THR A 225 -15.95 -9.96 -25.57
N THR A 226 -16.74 -9.89 -24.50
CA THR A 226 -17.16 -8.61 -23.89
C THR A 226 -15.94 -7.84 -23.35
N LEU A 227 -15.01 -8.53 -22.67
CA LEU A 227 -13.79 -7.93 -22.17
C LEU A 227 -12.95 -7.34 -23.31
N MET A 228 -12.75 -8.08 -24.42
CA MET A 228 -11.97 -7.58 -25.57
C MET A 228 -12.59 -6.33 -26.19
N THR A 229 -13.91 -6.27 -26.27
CA THR A 229 -14.63 -5.08 -26.74
C THR A 229 -14.37 -3.88 -25.81
N GLN A 230 -14.49 -4.07 -24.51
CA GLN A 230 -14.22 -3.04 -23.51
C GLN A 230 -12.74 -2.59 -23.51
N CYS A 231 -11.82 -3.51 -23.72
CA CYS A 231 -10.38 -3.19 -23.86
C CYS A 231 -10.12 -2.33 -25.10
N LYS A 232 -10.75 -2.66 -26.23
CA LYS A 232 -10.64 -1.87 -27.46
C LYS A 232 -11.14 -0.44 -27.28
N GLU A 233 -12.30 -0.28 -26.67
CA GLU A 233 -12.85 1.04 -26.32
C GLU A 233 -11.94 1.81 -25.34
N GLY A 234 -11.40 1.12 -24.32
CA GLY A 234 -10.48 1.71 -23.37
C GLY A 234 -9.17 2.16 -23.99
N ALA A 235 -8.58 1.36 -24.85
CA ALA A 235 -7.34 1.68 -25.58
C ALA A 235 -7.57 2.86 -26.54
N GLN A 236 -8.68 2.87 -27.25
CA GLN A 236 -9.04 3.98 -28.16
C GLN A 236 -9.20 5.31 -27.41
N ARG A 237 -9.79 5.31 -26.20
CA ARG A 237 -9.86 6.52 -25.36
C ARG A 237 -8.48 7.05 -24.98
N GLN A 238 -7.46 6.19 -24.92
CA GLN A 238 -6.07 6.57 -24.68
C GLN A 238 -5.29 6.87 -25.97
N GLY A 239 -5.97 6.88 -27.12
CA GLY A 239 -5.35 7.15 -28.44
C GLY A 239 -4.54 5.97 -29.00
N LEU A 240 -4.75 4.77 -28.47
CA LEU A 240 -4.07 3.55 -28.94
C LEU A 240 -4.96 2.79 -29.92
N MET A 241 -4.39 2.36 -31.05
CA MET A 241 -5.03 1.46 -32.00
C MET A 241 -4.42 0.05 -31.81
N LEU A 242 -5.17 -0.82 -31.16
CA LEU A 242 -4.79 -2.23 -30.94
C LEU A 242 -5.80 -3.09 -31.69
N ASP A 243 -5.29 -3.96 -32.56
CA ASP A 243 -6.13 -4.72 -33.49
C ASP A 243 -6.23 -6.20 -33.15
N THR A 244 -5.26 -6.75 -32.42
CA THR A 244 -5.26 -8.16 -32.06
C THR A 244 -5.73 -8.39 -30.64
N ASN A 245 -6.37 -9.52 -30.37
CA ASN A 245 -6.79 -9.90 -29.02
C ASN A 245 -5.60 -10.03 -28.07
N GLU A 246 -4.44 -10.42 -28.56
CA GLU A 246 -3.22 -10.54 -27.74
C GLU A 246 -2.73 -9.16 -27.27
N GLU A 247 -2.71 -8.17 -28.16
CA GLU A 247 -2.33 -6.80 -27.82
C GLU A 247 -3.34 -6.18 -26.83
N LEU A 248 -4.63 -6.39 -27.05
CA LEU A 248 -5.70 -5.92 -26.18
C LEU A 248 -5.59 -6.55 -24.77
N TYR A 249 -5.34 -7.85 -24.70
CA TYR A 249 -5.19 -8.54 -23.43
C TYR A 249 -3.93 -8.10 -22.67
N LYS A 250 -2.81 -7.92 -23.40
CA LYS A 250 -1.56 -7.39 -22.82
C LYS A 250 -1.73 -5.95 -22.32
N TRP A 251 -2.47 -5.10 -23.06
CA TRP A 251 -2.82 -3.77 -22.59
C TRP A 251 -3.68 -3.84 -21.34
N PHE A 252 -4.69 -4.71 -21.31
CA PHE A 252 -5.56 -4.92 -20.16
C PHE A 252 -4.77 -5.29 -18.90
N THR A 253 -3.93 -6.31 -18.96
CA THR A 253 -3.11 -6.74 -17.81
C THR A 253 -2.16 -5.63 -17.35
N HIS A 254 -1.60 -4.85 -18.27
CA HIS A 254 -0.79 -3.70 -17.93
C HIS A 254 -1.61 -2.60 -17.20
N GLN A 255 -2.84 -2.33 -17.63
CA GLN A 255 -3.74 -1.39 -16.95
C GLN A 255 -4.12 -1.88 -15.55
N VAL A 256 -4.43 -3.17 -15.42
CA VAL A 256 -4.69 -3.78 -14.09
C VAL A 256 -3.49 -3.59 -13.18
N MET A 257 -2.28 -3.92 -13.63
CA MET A 257 -1.06 -3.77 -12.84
C MET A 257 -0.75 -2.31 -12.47
N LYS A 258 -1.16 -1.36 -13.30
CA LYS A 258 -1.00 0.08 -13.04
C LYS A 258 -1.99 0.61 -12.01
N ASN A 259 -3.25 0.17 -12.07
CA ASN A 259 -4.37 0.80 -11.39
C ASN A 259 -4.89 0.03 -10.18
N LEU A 260 -4.55 -1.25 -10.03
CA LEU A 260 -5.02 -2.08 -8.93
C LEU A 260 -3.98 -2.18 -7.83
N HIS A 261 -4.39 -1.80 -6.62
CA HIS A 261 -3.65 -1.98 -5.39
C HIS A 261 -4.41 -2.93 -4.48
N VAL A 262 -3.77 -4.01 -4.08
CA VAL A 262 -4.36 -5.00 -3.17
C VAL A 262 -3.80 -4.78 -1.78
N VAL A 263 -4.67 -4.77 -0.78
CA VAL A 263 -4.32 -4.68 0.63
C VAL A 263 -4.87 -5.89 1.36
N PHE A 264 -3.98 -6.73 1.85
CA PHE A 264 -4.33 -7.81 2.76
C PHE A 264 -4.17 -7.35 4.21
N THR A 265 -5.16 -7.62 5.05
CA THR A 265 -5.06 -7.41 6.49
C THR A 265 -5.08 -8.76 7.20
N MET A 266 -4.12 -9.00 8.06
CA MET A 266 -3.97 -10.26 8.79
C MET A 266 -3.72 -10.00 10.27
N ASN A 267 -4.18 -10.94 11.11
CA ASN A 267 -3.79 -10.99 12.52
C ASN A 267 -2.50 -11.81 12.68
N PRO A 268 -1.60 -11.41 13.59
CA PRO A 268 -0.40 -12.18 13.87
C PRO A 268 -0.78 -13.48 14.61
N SER A 269 -0.82 -14.59 13.89
CA SER A 269 -0.92 -15.93 14.49
C SER A 269 0.27 -16.76 14.04
N GLU A 270 0.95 -17.42 14.98
CA GLU A 270 2.20 -18.13 14.70
C GLU A 270 2.05 -19.21 13.61
N ASN A 271 0.93 -19.90 13.56
CA ASN A 271 0.67 -20.95 12.58
C ASN A 271 0.11 -20.38 11.26
N GLY A 272 -0.74 -19.36 11.33
CA GLY A 272 -1.40 -18.80 10.14
C GLY A 272 -0.45 -18.16 9.14
N LEU A 273 0.58 -17.43 9.60
CA LEU A 273 1.57 -16.79 8.71
C LEU A 273 2.47 -17.79 7.99
N LYS A 274 2.93 -18.83 8.71
CA LYS A 274 3.78 -19.89 8.13
C LYS A 274 3.04 -20.71 7.09
N ASP A 275 1.82 -21.12 7.39
CA ASP A 275 0.98 -21.92 6.49
C ASP A 275 0.61 -21.10 5.24
N ARG A 276 0.29 -19.83 5.40
CA ARG A 276 -0.02 -18.95 4.26
C ARG A 276 1.21 -18.59 3.43
N ALA A 277 2.39 -18.43 4.03
CA ALA A 277 3.62 -18.21 3.29
C ALA A 277 3.96 -19.40 2.39
N ALA A 278 3.70 -20.63 2.86
CA ALA A 278 3.90 -21.84 2.07
C ALA A 278 2.86 -22.00 0.95
N THR A 279 1.60 -21.65 1.20
CA THR A 279 0.50 -21.84 0.23
C THR A 279 0.31 -20.68 -0.74
N SER A 280 0.74 -19.48 -0.37
CA SER A 280 0.53 -18.26 -1.17
C SER A 280 1.81 -17.42 -1.27
N PRO A 281 2.84 -17.90 -1.99
CA PRO A 281 4.15 -17.24 -2.05
C PRO A 281 4.09 -15.84 -2.67
N ALA A 282 3.19 -15.57 -3.62
CA ALA A 282 3.08 -14.23 -4.23
C ALA A 282 2.59 -13.19 -3.22
N LEU A 283 1.77 -13.56 -2.23
CA LEU A 283 1.34 -12.67 -1.16
C LEU A 283 2.55 -12.07 -0.41
N PHE A 284 3.56 -12.89 -0.10
CA PHE A 284 4.75 -12.47 0.63
C PHE A 284 5.86 -11.88 -0.25
N ASN A 285 5.89 -12.26 -1.53
CA ASN A 285 6.91 -11.80 -2.47
C ASN A 285 6.51 -10.52 -3.23
N ARG A 286 5.21 -10.30 -3.44
CA ARG A 286 4.67 -9.17 -4.22
C ARG A 286 4.07 -8.06 -3.35
N CYS A 287 3.60 -8.39 -2.15
CA CYS A 287 3.12 -7.40 -1.20
C CYS A 287 4.26 -6.87 -0.33
N VAL A 288 4.25 -5.57 -0.08
CA VAL A 288 5.13 -4.97 0.92
C VAL A 288 4.52 -5.21 2.29
N LEU A 289 5.28 -5.89 3.14
CA LEU A 289 4.86 -6.18 4.49
C LEU A 289 5.02 -4.92 5.35
N ASN A 290 3.94 -4.57 6.05
CA ASN A 290 3.94 -3.51 7.05
C ASN A 290 3.40 -4.09 8.36
N TRP A 291 4.28 -4.18 9.35
CA TRP A 291 3.97 -4.73 10.65
C TRP A 291 3.45 -3.65 11.59
N PHE A 292 2.22 -3.81 12.05
CA PHE A 292 1.63 -3.01 13.13
C PHE A 292 2.01 -3.68 14.44
N GLY A 293 3.07 -3.19 15.06
CA GLY A 293 3.54 -3.68 16.35
C GLY A 293 2.56 -3.43 17.49
N ASP A 294 2.96 -3.77 18.69
CA ASP A 294 2.22 -3.40 19.89
C ASP A 294 2.23 -1.88 20.06
N TRP A 295 1.15 -1.36 20.60
CA TRP A 295 1.07 0.07 20.87
C TRP A 295 2.03 0.45 21.98
N SER A 296 2.72 1.56 21.81
CA SER A 296 3.54 2.14 22.88
C SER A 296 2.67 2.62 24.04
N ASP A 297 3.23 2.74 25.25
CA ASP A 297 2.53 3.27 26.42
C ASP A 297 1.96 4.67 26.13
N SER A 298 2.69 5.48 25.38
CA SER A 298 2.23 6.81 24.96
C SER A 298 1.04 6.74 24.01
N ALA A 299 0.97 5.75 23.12
CA ALA A 299 -0.16 5.49 22.24
C ALA A 299 -1.40 5.06 23.03
N PHE A 300 -1.25 4.15 23.98
CA PHE A 300 -2.35 3.75 24.90
C PHE A 300 -2.90 4.94 25.67
N PHE A 301 -2.04 5.80 26.20
CA PHE A 301 -2.48 6.99 26.92
C PHE A 301 -3.27 7.95 26.01
N GLN A 302 -2.81 8.20 24.78
CA GLN A 302 -3.50 9.08 23.84
C GLN A 302 -4.87 8.52 23.42
N VAL A 303 -4.95 7.21 23.17
CA VAL A 303 -6.21 6.54 22.81
C VAL A 303 -7.20 6.59 23.98
N SER A 304 -6.75 6.29 25.19
CA SER A 304 -7.61 6.35 26.38
C SER A 304 -8.14 7.75 26.66
N THR A 305 -7.29 8.77 26.48
CA THR A 305 -7.69 10.18 26.62
C THR A 305 -8.71 10.57 25.56
N PHE A 306 -8.51 10.14 24.31
CA PHE A 306 -9.45 10.40 23.21
C PHE A 306 -10.82 9.76 23.47
N ILE A 307 -10.86 8.50 23.91
CA ILE A 307 -12.11 7.80 24.24
C ILE A 307 -12.84 8.55 25.36
N ASN A 308 -12.14 8.92 26.42
CA ASN A 308 -12.74 9.63 27.57
C ASN A 308 -13.28 11.01 27.18
N THR A 309 -12.65 11.73 26.25
CA THR A 309 -13.14 13.03 25.76
C THR A 309 -14.27 12.91 24.74
N SER A 310 -14.44 11.76 24.09
CA SER A 310 -15.51 11.54 23.11
C SER A 310 -16.80 11.00 23.73
N ILE A 311 -16.76 10.55 24.98
CA ILE A 311 -17.91 10.02 25.76
C ILE A 311 -18.56 11.13 26.63
N LEU A 312 -17.90 12.25 26.84
CA LEU A 312 -18.43 13.44 27.50
C LEU A 312 -18.97 14.44 26.46
#